data_d23943430aaf9da61ea0861139c8ac50
#
_entry.id   d23943430aaf9da61ea0861139c8ac50
#
_cell.length_a   1.000
_cell.length_b   1.000
_cell.length_c   1.000
_cell.angle_alpha   90.00
_cell.angle_beta   90.00
_cell.angle_gamma   90.00
#
_symmetry.space_group_name_H-M   'P 1'
#
loop_
_entity.id
_entity.type
_entity.pdbx_description
1 polymer ?
#
loop_
_entity_poly.entity_id
_entity_poly.type
_entity_poly.pdbx_seq_one_letter_code
_entity_poly.pdbx_strand_id
1 'polypeptide(L)'
;NFYADNGMIPFLLVLEYLSIERMSLAEVVNRLRAAYPVSGEINYAFETNRQMQNTLDAVNTAIRYWGDPCLEAPIDGLSVRFLSGPGRWRFNLRKSNTESLLRLNVETIGDEDLLIEKTMQISEKLESLGGKRETKCRWEAEKFA
;
A
#
# COMPACT_ATOMS: atom_id res chain seq x y z
N ASN A 1 4.36 7.09 30.33
CA ASN A 1 3.26 7.50 29.49
C ASN A 1 3.33 6.70 28.18
N PHE A 2 2.57 5.61 28.09
CA PHE A 2 2.62 4.65 26.96
C PHE A 2 2.03 5.20 25.65
N TYR A 3 1.50 6.40 25.65
CA TYR A 3 0.88 7.05 24.50
C TYR A 3 1.76 8.15 23.87
N ALA A 4 3.04 8.24 24.27
CA ALA A 4 3.95 9.18 23.64
C ALA A 4 4.38 8.64 22.28
N ASP A 5 4.27 9.45 21.25
CA ASP A 5 4.83 9.17 19.93
C ASP A 5 6.36 9.18 20.03
N ASN A 6 6.95 8.00 20.10
CA ASN A 6 8.37 7.81 20.33
C ASN A 6 8.91 6.64 19.52
N GLY A 7 9.68 6.94 18.49
CA GLY A 7 10.32 5.95 17.62
C GLY A 7 11.34 5.04 18.31
N MET A 8 11.83 5.39 19.51
CA MET A 8 12.80 4.56 20.25
C MET A 8 12.18 3.25 20.76
N ILE A 9 10.91 3.26 21.16
CA ILE A 9 10.24 2.05 21.65
C ILE A 9 10.17 0.97 20.54
N PRO A 10 9.61 1.22 19.35
CA PRO A 10 9.60 0.23 18.28
C PRO A 10 11.02 -0.15 17.82
N PHE A 11 11.97 0.78 17.83
CA PHE A 11 13.37 0.48 17.50
C PHE A 11 13.98 -0.56 18.49
N LEU A 12 13.81 -0.37 19.79
CA LEU A 12 14.32 -1.30 20.80
C LEU A 12 13.63 -2.67 20.71
N LEU A 13 12.31 -2.69 20.45
CA LEU A 13 11.56 -3.94 20.25
C LEU A 13 12.06 -4.72 19.02
N VAL A 14 12.39 -4.02 17.94
CA VAL A 14 13.00 -4.67 16.75
C VAL A 14 14.37 -5.23 17.10
N LEU A 15 15.23 -4.50 17.81
CA LEU A 15 16.54 -5.00 18.23
C LEU A 15 16.43 -6.23 19.15
N GLU A 16 15.51 -6.21 20.11
CA GLU A 16 15.23 -7.34 20.98
C GLU A 16 14.79 -8.56 20.18
N TYR A 17 13.82 -8.38 19.26
CA TYR A 17 13.35 -9.44 18.37
C TYR A 17 14.49 -10.06 17.56
N LEU A 18 15.32 -9.24 16.89
CA LEU A 18 16.45 -9.72 16.11
C LEU A 18 17.46 -10.50 16.97
N SER A 19 17.67 -10.06 18.22
CA SER A 19 18.60 -10.71 19.16
C SER A 19 18.06 -12.08 19.62
N ILE A 20 16.77 -12.18 19.90
CA ILE A 20 16.11 -13.43 20.32
C ILE A 20 16.10 -14.43 19.17
N GLU A 21 15.69 -14.00 17.99
CA GLU A 21 15.58 -14.86 16.79
C GLU A 21 16.95 -15.17 16.16
N ARG A 22 18.01 -14.45 16.56
CA ARG A 22 19.37 -14.53 15.98
C ARG A 22 19.38 -14.35 14.48
N MET A 23 18.56 -13.44 13.99
CA MET A 23 18.41 -13.09 12.58
C MET A 23 18.88 -11.66 12.33
N SER A 24 19.37 -11.41 11.13
CA SER A 24 19.60 -10.05 10.66
C SER A 24 18.26 -9.38 10.27
N LEU A 25 18.23 -8.05 10.26
CA LEU A 25 17.08 -7.30 9.80
C LEU A 25 16.69 -7.66 8.34
N ALA A 26 17.69 -7.89 7.48
CA ALA A 26 17.50 -8.29 6.10
C ALA A 26 16.77 -9.63 5.97
N GLU A 27 17.16 -10.63 6.77
CA GLU A 27 16.50 -11.94 6.78
C GLU A 27 15.04 -11.83 7.23
N VAL A 28 14.76 -11.06 8.29
CA VAL A 28 13.39 -10.83 8.78
C VAL A 28 12.55 -10.13 7.71
N VAL A 29 13.08 -9.06 7.10
CA VAL A 29 12.38 -8.31 6.05
C VAL A 29 12.12 -9.19 4.83
N ASN A 30 13.08 -9.99 4.38
CA ASN A 30 12.89 -10.90 3.25
C ASN A 30 11.84 -11.98 3.54
N ARG A 31 11.83 -12.54 4.75
CA ARG A 31 10.81 -13.49 5.19
C ARG A 31 9.41 -12.88 5.19
N LEU A 32 9.28 -11.66 5.70
CA LEU A 32 8.01 -10.94 5.71
C LEU A 32 7.54 -10.59 4.30
N ARG A 33 8.45 -10.15 3.42
CA ARG A 33 8.13 -9.86 2.02
C ARG A 33 7.67 -11.09 1.24
N ALA A 34 8.24 -12.26 1.52
CA ALA A 34 7.81 -13.51 0.90
C ALA A 34 6.39 -13.91 1.36
N ALA A 35 6.08 -13.71 2.65
CA ALA A 35 4.76 -14.00 3.20
C ALA A 35 3.70 -12.95 2.85
N TYR A 36 4.12 -11.69 2.73
CA TYR A 36 3.26 -10.53 2.48
C TYR A 36 3.87 -9.63 1.39
N PRO A 37 3.75 -10.00 0.12
CA PRO A 37 4.20 -9.16 -0.99
C PRO A 37 3.54 -7.79 -0.96
N VAL A 38 4.33 -6.73 -1.22
CA VAL A 38 3.89 -5.33 -1.18
C VAL A 38 4.34 -4.59 -2.43
N SER A 39 3.51 -3.67 -2.94
CA SER A 39 3.84 -2.84 -4.11
C SER A 39 4.96 -1.81 -3.84
N GLY A 40 5.19 -1.49 -2.58
CA GLY A 40 5.82 -0.23 -2.19
C GLY A 40 4.84 0.93 -2.32
N GLU A 41 5.25 2.12 -1.87
CA GLU A 41 4.43 3.33 -2.00
C GLU A 41 4.53 3.88 -3.43
N ILE A 42 3.38 4.01 -4.09
CA ILE A 42 3.27 4.54 -5.45
C ILE A 42 2.56 5.88 -5.37
N ASN A 43 3.21 6.92 -5.85
CA ASN A 43 2.72 8.30 -5.80
C ASN A 43 2.11 8.71 -7.13
N TYR A 44 0.93 9.33 -7.08
CA TYR A 44 0.20 9.88 -8.22
C TYR A 44 -0.05 11.36 -8.00
N ALA A 45 0.56 12.20 -8.85
CA ALA A 45 0.33 13.65 -8.87
C ALA A 45 -0.97 14.01 -9.58
N PHE A 46 -1.66 15.02 -9.06
CA PHE A 46 -2.88 15.58 -9.64
C PHE A 46 -2.75 17.10 -9.76
N GLU A 47 -3.39 17.69 -10.76
CA GLU A 47 -3.33 19.12 -11.00
C GLU A 47 -4.03 19.95 -9.91
N THR A 48 -5.08 19.37 -9.29
CA THR A 48 -5.86 20.06 -8.26
C THR A 48 -6.31 19.12 -7.15
N ASN A 49 -6.47 19.67 -5.94
CA ASN A 49 -7.05 18.95 -4.81
C ASN A 49 -8.49 18.44 -5.08
N ARG A 50 -9.25 19.18 -5.92
CA ARG A 50 -10.60 18.77 -6.32
C ARG A 50 -10.57 17.51 -7.18
N GLN A 51 -9.66 17.45 -8.16
CA GLN A 51 -9.47 16.26 -8.99
C GLN A 51 -9.07 15.04 -8.15
N MET A 52 -8.17 15.24 -7.21
CA MET A 52 -7.72 14.23 -6.26
C MET A 52 -8.88 13.68 -5.42
N GLN A 53 -9.78 14.55 -4.91
CA GLN A 53 -10.98 14.13 -4.17
C GLN A 53 -11.94 13.35 -5.06
N ASN A 54 -12.24 13.86 -6.26
CA ASN A 54 -13.10 13.18 -7.21
C ASN A 54 -12.56 11.79 -7.58
N THR A 55 -11.23 11.64 -7.66
CA THR A 55 -10.57 10.37 -7.92
C THR A 55 -10.76 9.39 -6.76
N LEU A 56 -10.60 9.83 -5.51
CA LEU A 56 -10.89 8.99 -4.34
C LEU A 56 -12.34 8.50 -4.33
N ASP A 57 -13.30 9.39 -4.61
CA ASP A 57 -14.72 9.04 -4.65
C ASP A 57 -15.05 8.07 -5.80
N ALA A 58 -14.40 8.25 -6.95
CA ALA A 58 -14.53 7.35 -8.10
C ALA A 58 -13.94 5.96 -7.82
N VAL A 59 -12.79 5.89 -7.15
CA VAL A 59 -12.19 4.62 -6.71
C VAL A 59 -13.09 3.95 -5.68
N ASN A 60 -13.56 4.68 -4.67
CA ASN A 60 -14.49 4.16 -3.65
C ASN A 60 -15.79 3.59 -4.26
N THR A 61 -16.23 4.16 -5.37
CA THR A 61 -17.37 3.61 -6.12
C THR A 61 -17.00 2.35 -6.90
N ALA A 62 -15.79 2.31 -7.46
CA ALA A 62 -15.33 1.22 -8.31
C ALA A 62 -14.94 -0.06 -7.55
N ILE A 63 -14.60 0.02 -6.27
CA ILE A 63 -14.11 -1.13 -5.48
C ILE A 63 -15.04 -2.34 -5.48
N ARG A 64 -16.36 -2.11 -5.56
CA ARG A 64 -17.39 -3.17 -5.65
C ARG A 64 -17.27 -4.06 -6.91
N TYR A 65 -16.61 -3.55 -7.94
CA TYR A 65 -16.35 -4.28 -9.18
C TYR A 65 -15.05 -5.08 -9.15
N TRP A 66 -14.24 -4.90 -8.09
CA TRP A 66 -12.96 -5.60 -7.92
C TRP A 66 -13.06 -6.82 -7.03
N GLY A 67 -14.22 -7.07 -6.43
CA GLY A 67 -14.51 -8.19 -5.53
C GLY A 67 -15.52 -7.81 -4.46
N ASP A 68 -15.49 -8.54 -3.36
CA ASP A 68 -16.32 -8.29 -2.16
C ASP A 68 -15.49 -7.47 -1.14
N PRO A 69 -15.66 -6.13 -1.14
CA PRO A 69 -14.81 -5.25 -0.34
C PRO A 69 -15.25 -5.22 1.13
N CYS A 70 -14.30 -5.38 2.03
CA CYS A 70 -14.43 -5.05 3.43
C CYS A 70 -13.74 -3.70 3.70
N LEU A 71 -14.53 -2.65 3.89
CA LEU A 71 -14.01 -1.32 4.23
C LEU A 71 -13.45 -1.33 5.65
N GLU A 72 -12.24 -0.83 5.80
CA GLU A 72 -11.66 -0.57 7.11
C GLU A 72 -12.11 0.81 7.63
N ALA A 73 -12.04 1.00 8.95
CA ALA A 73 -12.33 2.31 9.53
C ALA A 73 -11.41 3.38 8.89
N PRO A 74 -11.95 4.51 8.40
CA PRO A 74 -11.17 5.52 7.69
C PRO A 74 -10.30 6.31 8.68
N ILE A 75 -9.11 5.78 8.98
CA ILE A 75 -8.11 6.50 9.79
C ILE A 75 -7.35 7.48 8.90
N ASP A 76 -6.97 7.03 7.69
CA ASP A 76 -6.23 7.84 6.74
C ASP A 76 -6.52 7.36 5.30
N GLY A 77 -7.45 8.05 4.62
CA GLY A 77 -7.85 7.73 3.26
C GLY A 77 -8.77 6.50 3.13
N LEU A 78 -8.69 5.83 1.99
CA LEU A 78 -9.48 4.66 1.63
C LEU A 78 -8.66 3.39 1.88
N SER A 79 -9.01 2.64 2.93
CA SER A 79 -8.44 1.32 3.23
C SER A 79 -9.47 0.23 2.97
N VAL A 80 -9.12 -0.72 2.12
CA VAL A 80 -10.03 -1.79 1.69
C VAL A 80 -9.32 -3.13 1.72
N ARG A 81 -9.97 -4.14 2.28
CA ARG A 81 -9.55 -5.55 2.24
C ARG A 81 -10.50 -6.37 1.38
N PHE A 82 -9.96 -7.33 0.68
CA PHE A 82 -10.69 -8.35 -0.06
C PHE A 82 -10.29 -9.71 0.50
N LEU A 83 -11.25 -10.36 1.18
CA LEU A 83 -11.01 -11.60 1.93
C LEU A 83 -11.59 -12.83 1.20
N SER A 84 -12.43 -12.61 0.21
CA SER A 84 -13.09 -13.62 -0.63
C SER A 84 -12.56 -13.56 -2.05
N GLY A 85 -12.62 -14.69 -2.78
CA GLY A 85 -12.18 -14.77 -4.17
C GLY A 85 -10.84 -15.49 -4.35
N PRO A 86 -10.14 -15.25 -5.48
CA PRO A 86 -8.96 -16.01 -5.87
C PRO A 86 -7.73 -15.78 -4.97
N GLY A 87 -7.76 -14.79 -4.10
CA GLY A 87 -6.67 -14.49 -3.19
C GLY A 87 -7.02 -13.36 -2.23
N ARG A 88 -6.24 -13.27 -1.15
CA ARG A 88 -6.40 -12.21 -0.14
C ARG A 88 -5.49 -11.05 -0.47
N TRP A 89 -6.08 -9.88 -0.60
CA TRP A 89 -5.33 -8.66 -0.87
C TRP A 89 -5.98 -7.46 -0.21
N ARG A 90 -5.22 -6.40 -0.07
CA ARG A 90 -5.71 -5.11 0.43
C ARG A 90 -4.98 -3.96 -0.27
N PHE A 91 -5.61 -2.80 -0.25
CA PHE A 91 -4.92 -1.56 -0.60
C PHE A 91 -5.28 -0.43 0.35
N ASN A 92 -4.38 0.53 0.43
CA ASN A 92 -4.63 1.84 1.01
C ASN A 92 -4.34 2.90 -0.04
N LEU A 93 -5.26 3.83 -0.21
CA LEU A 93 -5.14 4.99 -1.07
C LEU A 93 -5.44 6.24 -0.24
N ARG A 94 -4.41 7.05 0.01
CA ARG A 94 -4.50 8.22 0.88
C ARG A 94 -3.93 9.48 0.23
N LYS A 95 -4.36 10.63 0.72
CA LYS A 95 -3.77 11.91 0.33
C LYS A 95 -2.45 12.14 1.06
N SER A 96 -1.50 12.77 0.38
CA SER A 96 -0.35 13.36 1.06
C SER A 96 -0.80 14.61 1.84
N ASN A 97 -0.22 14.80 3.02
CA ASN A 97 -0.52 15.99 3.85
C ASN A 97 0.23 17.23 3.37
N THR A 98 1.30 17.06 2.60
CA THR A 98 2.23 18.15 2.22
C THR A 98 2.22 18.44 0.72
N GLU A 99 1.70 17.53 -0.09
CA GLU A 99 1.78 17.60 -1.56
C GLU A 99 0.46 17.20 -2.20
N SER A 100 0.21 17.65 -3.42
CA SER A 100 -1.00 17.27 -4.19
C SER A 100 -0.86 15.88 -4.80
N LEU A 101 -0.65 14.87 -3.94
CA LEU A 101 -0.42 13.47 -4.30
C LEU A 101 -1.44 12.54 -3.65
N LEU A 102 -1.84 11.49 -4.38
CA LEU A 102 -2.39 10.27 -3.80
C LEU A 102 -1.28 9.22 -3.69
N ARG A 103 -1.22 8.57 -2.54
CA ARG A 103 -0.28 7.49 -2.23
C ARG A 103 -1.02 6.17 -2.20
N LEU A 104 -0.61 5.26 -3.08
CA LEU A 104 -1.15 3.91 -3.17
C LEU A 104 -0.17 2.92 -2.56
N ASN A 105 -0.67 2.02 -1.71
CA ASN A 105 0.01 0.82 -1.27
C ASN A 105 -0.92 -0.37 -1.49
N VAL A 106 -0.41 -1.44 -2.11
CA VAL A 106 -1.13 -2.70 -2.31
C VAL A 106 -0.35 -3.83 -1.65
N GLU A 107 -1.07 -4.76 -1.04
CA GLU A 107 -0.49 -5.91 -0.35
C GLU A 107 -1.31 -7.16 -0.65
N THR A 108 -0.61 -8.31 -0.71
CA THR A 108 -1.24 -9.64 -0.84
C THR A 108 -0.70 -10.59 0.23
N ILE A 109 -1.32 -11.75 0.36
CA ILE A 109 -0.84 -12.83 1.21
C ILE A 109 -0.27 -13.93 0.33
N GLY A 110 1.07 -14.00 0.26
CA GLY A 110 1.81 -15.07 -0.43
C GLY A 110 1.62 -15.14 -1.95
N ASP A 111 1.09 -14.08 -2.59
CA ASP A 111 0.75 -14.09 -4.02
C ASP A 111 1.28 -12.81 -4.70
N GLU A 112 2.41 -12.93 -5.37
CA GLU A 112 3.05 -11.82 -6.08
C GLU A 112 2.40 -11.52 -7.43
N ASP A 113 1.88 -12.54 -8.12
CA ASP A 113 1.17 -12.34 -9.38
C ASP A 113 -0.12 -11.56 -9.16
N LEU A 114 -0.87 -11.90 -8.12
CA LEU A 114 -2.05 -11.14 -7.69
C LEU A 114 -1.68 -9.72 -7.28
N LEU A 115 -0.54 -9.51 -6.58
CA LEU A 115 -0.06 -8.18 -6.24
C LEU A 115 0.13 -7.32 -7.48
N ILE A 116 0.82 -7.86 -8.48
CA ILE A 116 1.08 -7.16 -9.76
C ILE A 116 -0.24 -6.84 -10.45
N GLU A 117 -1.12 -7.84 -10.62
CA GLU A 117 -2.44 -7.67 -11.25
C GLU A 117 -3.26 -6.54 -10.58
N LYS A 118 -3.41 -6.59 -9.25
CA LYS A 118 -4.25 -5.62 -8.53
C LYS A 118 -3.61 -4.23 -8.48
N THR A 119 -2.29 -4.17 -8.40
CA THR A 119 -1.59 -2.87 -8.46
C THR A 119 -1.76 -2.24 -9.84
N MET A 120 -1.63 -2.99 -10.92
CA MET A 120 -1.86 -2.48 -12.28
C MET A 120 -3.32 -2.04 -12.47
N GLN A 121 -4.28 -2.84 -12.01
CA GLN A 121 -5.71 -2.52 -12.10
C GLN A 121 -6.05 -1.18 -11.43
N ILE A 122 -5.51 -0.93 -10.22
CA ILE A 122 -5.74 0.33 -9.51
C ILE A 122 -4.98 1.48 -10.20
N SER A 123 -3.73 1.24 -10.63
CA SER A 123 -2.90 2.22 -11.32
C SER A 123 -3.57 2.74 -12.60
N GLU A 124 -4.05 1.85 -13.46
CA GLU A 124 -4.79 2.18 -14.67
C GLU A 124 -6.03 3.04 -14.37
N LYS A 125 -6.75 2.70 -13.29
CA LYS A 125 -7.90 3.50 -12.84
C LYS A 125 -7.48 4.89 -12.42
N LEU A 126 -6.40 5.05 -11.63
CA LEU A 126 -5.91 6.35 -11.18
C LEU A 126 -5.42 7.20 -12.37
N GLU A 127 -4.68 6.60 -13.29
CA GLU A 127 -4.17 7.25 -14.50
C GLU A 127 -5.32 7.69 -15.43
N SER A 128 -6.36 6.84 -15.60
CA SER A 128 -7.56 7.20 -16.38
C SER A 128 -8.34 8.39 -15.80
N LEU A 129 -8.16 8.68 -14.52
CA LEU A 129 -8.76 9.82 -13.81
C LEU A 129 -7.83 11.05 -13.74
N GLY A 130 -6.71 10.99 -14.46
CA GLY A 130 -5.76 12.10 -14.60
C GLY A 130 -4.61 12.10 -13.61
N GLY A 131 -4.43 11.01 -12.85
CA GLY A 131 -3.24 10.81 -12.01
C GLY A 131 -2.00 10.59 -12.87
N LYS A 132 -0.93 11.32 -12.58
CA LYS A 132 0.40 11.12 -13.19
C LYS A 132 1.27 10.36 -12.20
N ARG A 133 1.65 9.12 -12.55
CA ARG A 133 2.49 8.30 -11.68
C ARG A 133 3.91 8.87 -11.62
N GLU A 134 4.41 9.10 -10.40
CA GLU A 134 5.74 9.68 -10.14
C GLU A 134 6.74 8.66 -9.64
N THR A 135 6.29 7.56 -9.02
CA THR A 135 7.16 6.53 -8.47
C THR A 135 6.94 5.19 -9.14
N LYS A 136 8.02 4.41 -9.27
CA LYS A 136 7.97 3.04 -9.79
C LYS A 136 7.48 2.08 -8.72
N CYS A 137 6.82 1.01 -9.13
CA CYS A 137 6.52 -0.11 -8.24
C CYS A 137 7.84 -0.81 -7.82
N ARG A 138 7.81 -1.51 -6.69
CA ARG A 138 8.98 -2.23 -6.17
C ARG A 138 9.61 -3.15 -7.22
N TRP A 139 8.82 -4.00 -7.87
CA TRP A 139 9.32 -4.94 -8.90
C TRP A 139 9.84 -4.28 -10.17
N GLU A 140 9.40 -3.06 -10.48
CA GLU A 140 9.95 -2.27 -11.59
C GLU A 140 11.33 -1.70 -11.22
N ALA A 141 11.55 -1.36 -9.94
CA ALA A 141 12.83 -0.87 -9.45
C ALA A 141 13.87 -1.99 -9.34
N GLU A 142 13.45 -3.18 -8.92
CA GLU A 142 14.33 -4.36 -8.76
C GLU A 142 14.82 -4.95 -10.11
N LYS A 143 14.12 -4.69 -11.23
CA LYS A 143 14.57 -5.13 -12.57
C LYS A 143 15.78 -4.35 -13.10
N PHE A 144 16.14 -3.24 -12.50
CA PHE A 144 17.23 -2.35 -12.93
C PHE A 144 18.35 -2.24 -11.89
N ALA A 145 18.30 -3.01 -10.81
CA ALA A 145 19.33 -3.11 -9.78
C ALA A 145 20.19 -4.35 -9.98
#